data_4969232eef0e20b2f1d882c54e030e8b
#
_entry.id   4969232eef0e20b2f1d882c54e030e8b
#
_cell.length_a   1.000
_cell.length_b   1.000
_cell.length_c   1.000
_cell.angle_alpha   90.00
_cell.angle_beta   90.00
_cell.angle_gamma   90.00
#
_symmetry.space_group_name_H-M   'P 1'
#
loop_
_entity.id
_entity.type
_entity.pdbx_description
1 polymer ?
#
loop_
_entity_poly.entity_id
_entity_poly.type
_entity_poly.pdbx_seq_one_letter_code
_entity_poly.pdbx_strand_id
1 'polypeptide(L)'
;MAFLRSHSNASSGMGVAPNIRETFVELQMKKAFRYVIFKIEEKQKQVVVEKTGATTESYDDFLASLPENDCRYALYDFDFVTGENVQKSKIFFIAWSPSTSRIRAKMLYSTSKDRIKHELDGFHYEIQATDPSEVDIEVFRERAH
;
A
#
# COMPACT_ATOMS: atom_id res chain seq x y z
N MET A 1 -4.58 -6.59 -29.52
CA MET A 1 -4.14 -6.64 -29.11
C MET A 1 -3.56 -6.88 -28.63
N ALA A 2 -3.72 -6.77 -28.46
CA ALA A 2 -3.06 -6.91 -27.78
C ALA A 2 -2.39 -7.11 -27.19
N PHE A 3 -2.44 -7.22 -27.07
CA PHE A 3 -1.83 -7.35 -26.42
C PHE A 3 -1.49 -7.44 -25.65
N LEU A 4 -1.63 -7.50 -25.52
CA LEU A 4 -1.30 -7.61 -24.73
C LEU A 4 -1.15 -7.91 -24.04
N ARG A 5 -1.24 -8.03 -24.03
CA ARG A 5 -1.14 -8.44 -23.26
C ARG A 5 -0.69 -8.89 -22.61
N SER A 6 -0.62 -8.95 -22.51
CA SER A 6 -0.22 -9.33 -21.74
C SER A 6 0.17 -9.61 -20.88
N HIS A 7 0.43 -9.19 -20.78
CA HIS A 7 0.63 -9.25 -19.76
C HIS A 7 0.15 -9.64 -18.93
N SER A 8 0.09 -9.35 -18.85
CA SER A 8 -0.59 -9.71 -18.00
C SER A 8 -1.05 -10.91 -17.87
N ASN A 9 -0.74 -11.65 -18.21
CA ASN A 9 -1.05 -12.73 -18.11
C ASN A 9 -1.28 -13.44 -16.90
N ALA A 10 -0.57 -13.77 -16.12
CA ALA A 10 -0.85 -14.32 -14.81
C ALA A 10 -1.56 -13.33 -13.91
N SER A 11 -2.36 -12.52 -14.49
CA SER A 11 -3.06 -11.51 -13.69
C SER A 11 -4.37 -12.09 -13.16
N SER A 12 -4.81 -11.54 -12.05
CA SER A 12 -6.09 -11.88 -11.44
C SER A 12 -7.28 -11.34 -12.23
N GLY A 13 -7.03 -10.54 -13.25
CA GLY A 13 -8.07 -9.83 -13.97
C GLY A 13 -8.51 -8.56 -13.27
N MET A 14 -7.86 -8.19 -12.18
CA MET A 14 -8.20 -6.95 -11.45
C MET A 14 -7.66 -5.73 -12.16
N GLY A 15 -8.52 -4.71 -12.31
CA GLY A 15 -8.10 -3.39 -12.74
C GLY A 15 -7.76 -2.53 -11.54
N VAL A 16 -7.45 -1.27 -11.83
CA VAL A 16 -7.13 -0.27 -10.81
C VAL A 16 -8.04 0.91 -11.04
N ALA A 17 -8.70 1.39 -9.98
CA ALA A 17 -9.60 2.53 -10.09
C ALA A 17 -8.85 3.75 -10.60
N PRO A 18 -9.51 4.61 -11.40
CA PRO A 18 -8.82 5.75 -12.03
C PRO A 18 -8.19 6.74 -11.05
N ASN A 19 -8.72 6.86 -9.85
CA ASN A 19 -8.23 7.83 -8.87
C ASN A 19 -7.02 7.34 -8.05
N ILE A 20 -6.57 6.10 -8.24
CA ILE A 20 -5.46 5.57 -7.44
C ILE A 20 -4.16 6.32 -7.72
N ARG A 21 -3.84 6.52 -8.99
CA ARG A 21 -2.63 7.27 -9.35
C ARG A 21 -2.69 8.70 -8.83
N GLU A 22 -3.82 9.34 -8.95
CA GLU A 22 -4.02 10.70 -8.46
C GLU A 22 -3.83 10.78 -6.95
N THR A 23 -4.40 9.82 -6.21
CA THR A 23 -4.28 9.77 -4.75
C THR A 23 -2.80 9.59 -4.33
N PHE A 24 -2.07 8.74 -5.05
CA PHE A 24 -0.65 8.55 -4.80
C PHE A 24 0.13 9.85 -5.01
N VAL A 25 -0.14 10.54 -6.11
CA VAL A 25 0.54 11.81 -6.41
C VAL A 25 0.24 12.84 -5.32
N GLU A 26 -0.99 12.89 -4.84
CA GLU A 26 -1.36 13.79 -3.74
C GLU A 26 -0.58 13.47 -2.46
N LEU A 27 -0.43 12.20 -2.14
CA LEU A 27 0.36 11.79 -0.98
C LEU A 27 1.84 12.16 -1.18
N GLN A 28 2.39 11.85 -2.34
CA GLN A 28 3.81 12.01 -2.64
C GLN A 28 4.21 13.48 -2.78
N MET A 29 3.47 14.22 -3.60
CA MET A 29 3.88 15.58 -3.98
C MET A 29 3.30 16.65 -3.08
N LYS A 30 2.08 16.47 -2.60
CA LYS A 30 1.39 17.47 -1.81
C LYS A 30 1.36 17.17 -0.33
N LYS A 31 1.85 15.98 0.06
CA LYS A 31 1.80 15.55 1.47
C LYS A 31 0.40 15.65 2.05
N ALA A 32 -0.61 15.36 1.21
CA ALA A 32 -2.01 15.52 1.59
C ALA A 32 -2.47 14.50 2.63
N PHE A 33 -1.83 13.33 2.67
CA PHE A 33 -2.22 12.22 3.54
C PHE A 33 -0.99 11.65 4.23
N ARG A 34 -1.20 11.06 5.43
CA ARG A 34 -0.16 10.28 6.11
C ARG A 34 -0.10 8.88 5.54
N TYR A 35 -1.26 8.31 5.21
CA TYR A 35 -1.33 6.97 4.65
C TYR A 35 -2.56 6.82 3.77
N VAL A 36 -2.55 5.77 2.96
CA VAL A 36 -3.68 5.39 2.11
C VAL A 36 -3.84 3.89 2.21
N ILE A 37 -5.06 3.42 2.40
CA ILE A 37 -5.40 2.00 2.41
C ILE A 37 -6.15 1.67 1.13
N PHE A 38 -5.74 0.61 0.44
CA PHE A 38 -6.40 0.12 -0.77
C PHE A 38 -6.97 -1.26 -0.51
N LYS A 39 -8.12 -1.52 -1.11
CA LYS A 39 -8.70 -2.85 -1.06
C LYS A 39 -9.12 -3.29 -2.46
N ILE A 40 -9.29 -4.60 -2.63
CA ILE A 40 -9.84 -5.16 -3.86
C ILE A 40 -11.35 -5.21 -3.72
N GLU A 41 -12.05 -4.56 -4.64
CA GLU A 41 -13.49 -4.63 -4.73
C GLU A 41 -13.82 -5.70 -5.78
N GLU A 42 -14.14 -6.91 -5.31
CA GLU A 42 -14.28 -8.06 -6.20
C GLU A 42 -15.41 -7.93 -7.21
N LYS A 43 -16.53 -7.34 -6.79
CA LYS A 43 -17.68 -7.18 -7.69
C LYS A 43 -17.36 -6.29 -8.88
N GLN A 44 -16.55 -5.26 -8.65
CA GLN A 44 -16.14 -4.33 -9.70
C GLN A 44 -14.84 -4.74 -10.36
N LYS A 45 -14.20 -5.77 -9.83
CA LYS A 45 -12.90 -6.26 -10.30
C LYS A 45 -11.87 -5.14 -10.36
N GLN A 46 -11.80 -4.36 -9.28
CA GLN A 46 -10.89 -3.21 -9.19
C GLN A 46 -10.25 -3.13 -7.81
N VAL A 47 -8.99 -2.66 -7.81
CA VAL A 47 -8.36 -2.14 -6.60
C VAL A 47 -8.86 -0.71 -6.42
N VAL A 48 -9.36 -0.38 -5.25
CA VAL A 48 -9.92 0.95 -4.95
C VAL A 48 -9.29 1.52 -3.69
N VAL A 49 -9.38 2.84 -3.54
CA VAL A 49 -8.99 3.51 -2.29
C VAL A 49 -10.10 3.25 -1.27
N GLU A 50 -9.74 2.63 -0.16
CA GLU A 50 -10.69 2.41 0.93
C GLU A 50 -10.69 3.58 1.91
N LYS A 51 -9.50 4.10 2.22
CA LYS A 51 -9.35 5.12 3.26
C LYS A 51 -8.08 5.91 3.05
N THR A 52 -8.14 7.20 3.36
CA THR A 52 -6.95 8.05 3.45
C THR A 52 -6.83 8.52 4.88
N GLY A 53 -5.61 8.60 5.40
CA GLY A 53 -5.36 9.10 6.75
C GLY A 53 -4.83 10.52 6.72
N ALA A 54 -5.36 11.37 7.60
CA ALA A 54 -4.89 12.75 7.71
C ALA A 54 -3.45 12.80 8.21
N THR A 55 -2.73 13.86 7.87
CA THR A 55 -1.33 14.03 8.29
C THR A 55 -1.19 14.13 9.80
N THR A 56 -2.27 14.45 10.51
CA THR A 56 -2.29 14.52 11.97
C THR A 56 -2.54 13.18 12.65
N GLU A 57 -2.89 12.15 11.89
CA GLU A 57 -3.12 10.83 12.45
C GLU A 57 -1.82 10.16 12.84
N SER A 58 -1.88 9.35 13.89
CA SER A 58 -0.71 8.64 14.40
C SER A 58 -0.46 7.35 13.63
N TYR A 59 0.72 6.76 13.86
CA TYR A 59 1.03 5.44 13.35
C TYR A 59 0.04 4.39 13.88
N ASP A 60 -0.40 4.53 15.15
CA ASP A 60 -1.38 3.62 15.73
C ASP A 60 -2.72 3.70 15.00
N ASP A 61 -3.11 4.87 14.52
CA ASP A 61 -4.32 5.02 13.71
C ASP A 61 -4.19 4.25 12.40
N PHE A 62 -3.01 4.28 11.81
CA PHE A 62 -2.73 3.51 10.60
C PHE A 62 -2.88 2.01 10.88
N LEU A 63 -2.24 1.51 11.93
CA LEU A 63 -2.33 0.09 12.28
C LEU A 63 -3.77 -0.34 12.54
N ALA A 64 -4.54 0.51 13.20
CA ALA A 64 -5.95 0.22 13.49
C ALA A 64 -6.79 0.15 12.22
N SER A 65 -6.31 0.72 11.12
CA SER A 65 -7.01 0.68 9.84
C SER A 65 -6.78 -0.62 9.07
N LEU A 66 -5.81 -1.42 9.50
CA LEU A 66 -5.53 -2.70 8.84
C LEU A 66 -6.39 -3.80 9.49
N PRO A 67 -7.15 -4.55 8.70
CA PRO A 67 -8.02 -5.59 9.26
C PRO A 67 -7.22 -6.79 9.76
N GLU A 68 -7.74 -7.46 10.80
CA GLU A 68 -7.10 -8.64 11.37
C GLU A 68 -7.19 -9.86 10.47
N ASN A 69 -8.29 -9.99 9.73
CA ASN A 69 -8.62 -11.22 9.00
C ASN A 69 -8.83 -11.00 7.52
N ASP A 70 -8.28 -9.95 6.95
CA ASP A 70 -8.40 -9.67 5.53
C ASP A 70 -7.14 -8.98 5.01
N CYS A 71 -6.94 -9.05 3.71
CA CYS A 71 -5.76 -8.47 3.08
C CYS A 71 -6.02 -7.03 2.66
N ARG A 72 -4.95 -6.26 2.57
CA ARG A 72 -4.98 -4.89 2.06
C ARG A 72 -3.63 -4.54 1.44
N TYR A 73 -3.63 -3.48 0.66
CA TYR A 73 -2.39 -2.78 0.31
C TYR A 73 -2.43 -1.43 1.00
N ALA A 74 -1.27 -0.86 1.26
CA ALA A 74 -1.21 0.45 1.90
C ALA A 74 0.01 1.22 1.44
N LEU A 75 -0.09 2.53 1.53
CA LEU A 75 1.04 3.44 1.41
C LEU A 75 1.17 4.16 2.74
N TYR A 76 2.38 4.31 3.21
CA TYR A 76 2.67 5.10 4.41
C TYR A 76 3.80 6.06 4.11
N ASP A 77 3.57 7.35 4.38
CA ASP A 77 4.58 8.39 4.19
C ASP A 77 5.28 8.60 5.53
N PHE A 78 6.47 8.02 5.66
CA PHE A 78 7.24 8.04 6.90
C PHE A 78 8.19 9.23 6.93
N ASP A 79 7.94 10.16 7.85
CA ASP A 79 8.80 11.31 8.06
C ASP A 79 9.84 10.99 9.14
N PHE A 80 11.07 11.45 8.91
CA PHE A 80 12.14 11.26 9.90
C PHE A 80 13.16 12.38 9.77
N VAL A 81 14.02 12.49 10.79
CA VAL A 81 15.08 13.49 10.82
C VAL A 81 16.41 12.75 10.82
N THR A 82 17.31 13.17 9.93
CA THR A 82 18.64 12.55 9.83
C THR A 82 19.54 13.00 10.99
N GLY A 83 20.69 12.34 11.12
CA GLY A 83 21.69 12.73 12.09
C GLY A 83 22.22 14.15 11.89
N GLU A 84 22.05 14.69 10.69
CA GLU A 84 22.44 16.06 10.36
C GLU A 84 21.29 17.05 10.55
N ASN A 85 20.23 16.60 11.19
CA ASN A 85 19.03 17.41 11.47
C ASN A 85 18.28 17.86 10.22
N VAL A 86 18.32 17.04 9.16
CA VAL A 86 17.59 17.30 7.92
C VAL A 86 16.31 16.49 7.92
N GLN A 87 15.19 17.16 7.66
CA GLN A 87 13.88 16.51 7.55
C GLN A 87 13.79 15.75 6.22
N LYS A 88 13.43 14.48 6.30
CA LYS A 88 13.25 13.64 5.10
C LYS A 88 12.00 12.79 5.23
N SER A 89 11.55 12.23 4.11
CA SER A 89 10.45 11.28 4.11
C SER A 89 10.70 10.16 3.11
N LYS A 90 10.16 8.99 3.43
CA LYS A 90 10.21 7.82 2.55
C LYS A 90 8.81 7.22 2.49
N ILE A 91 8.42 6.82 1.29
CA ILE A 91 7.11 6.22 1.07
C ILE A 91 7.26 4.70 1.04
N PHE A 92 6.51 4.03 1.90
CA PHE A 92 6.48 2.57 1.99
C PHE A 92 5.22 2.03 1.35
N PHE A 93 5.39 1.02 0.50
CA PHE A 93 4.28 0.23 0.00
C PHE A 93 4.20 -1.03 0.86
N ILE A 94 3.04 -1.29 1.42
CA ILE A 94 2.83 -2.42 2.33
C ILE A 94 1.79 -3.36 1.74
N ALA A 95 2.18 -4.63 1.58
CA ALA A 95 1.25 -5.68 1.21
C ALA A 95 0.87 -6.41 2.50
N TRP A 96 -0.32 -6.14 3.00
CA TRP A 96 -0.84 -6.68 4.26
C TRP A 96 -1.64 -7.95 3.97
N SER A 97 -1.17 -9.09 4.47
CA SER A 97 -1.80 -10.39 4.21
C SER A 97 -1.72 -11.26 5.48
N PRO A 98 -2.56 -10.98 6.49
CA PRO A 98 -2.49 -11.73 7.74
C PRO A 98 -2.80 -13.21 7.53
N SER A 99 -2.15 -14.05 8.34
CA SER A 99 -2.25 -15.51 8.19
C SER A 99 -3.69 -16.02 8.35
N THR A 100 -4.52 -15.29 9.09
CA THR A 100 -5.91 -15.62 9.34
C THR A 100 -6.85 -15.23 8.19
N SER A 101 -6.34 -14.55 7.17
CA SER A 101 -7.14 -14.20 6.00
C SER A 101 -7.54 -15.44 5.22
N ARG A 102 -8.65 -15.35 4.49
CA ARG A 102 -9.09 -16.44 3.62
C ARG A 102 -8.04 -16.71 2.55
N ILE A 103 -7.88 -17.98 2.19
CA ILE A 103 -6.95 -18.39 1.13
C ILE A 103 -7.24 -17.64 -0.16
N ARG A 104 -8.52 -17.50 -0.50
CA ARG A 104 -8.92 -16.78 -1.71
C ARG A 104 -8.43 -15.33 -1.69
N ALA A 105 -8.57 -14.65 -0.55
CA ALA A 105 -8.10 -13.27 -0.44
C ALA A 105 -6.58 -13.18 -0.58
N LYS A 106 -5.85 -14.09 0.08
CA LYS A 106 -4.40 -14.11 -0.02
C LYS A 106 -3.93 -14.29 -1.46
N MET A 107 -4.56 -15.21 -2.20
CA MET A 107 -4.22 -15.45 -3.60
C MET A 107 -4.53 -14.23 -4.45
N LEU A 108 -5.70 -13.64 -4.25
CA LEU A 108 -6.15 -12.51 -5.05
C LEU A 108 -5.24 -11.30 -4.86
N TYR A 109 -4.89 -10.99 -3.62
CA TYR A 109 -3.99 -9.86 -3.33
C TYR A 109 -2.57 -10.15 -3.80
N SER A 110 -2.12 -11.40 -3.74
CA SER A 110 -0.81 -11.78 -4.23
C SER A 110 -0.71 -11.63 -5.75
N THR A 111 -1.71 -12.12 -6.48
CA THR A 111 -1.69 -12.08 -7.94
C THR A 111 -1.96 -10.68 -8.50
N SER A 112 -2.60 -9.81 -7.73
CA SER A 112 -2.90 -8.44 -8.15
C SER A 112 -1.84 -7.44 -7.75
N LYS A 113 -0.85 -7.84 -6.96
CA LYS A 113 0.13 -6.92 -6.38
C LYS A 113 0.91 -6.14 -7.44
N ASP A 114 1.38 -6.82 -8.47
CA ASP A 114 2.18 -6.16 -9.51
C ASP A 114 1.35 -5.11 -10.25
N ARG A 115 0.06 -5.38 -10.44
CA ARG A 115 -0.82 -4.46 -11.13
C ARG A 115 -0.95 -3.15 -10.37
N ILE A 116 -1.16 -3.21 -9.04
CA ILE A 116 -1.26 -1.97 -8.26
C ILE A 116 0.09 -1.30 -8.13
N LYS A 117 1.18 -2.04 -7.96
CA LYS A 117 2.51 -1.46 -7.86
C LYS A 117 2.86 -0.65 -9.09
N HIS A 118 2.41 -1.10 -10.26
CA HIS A 118 2.64 -0.38 -11.50
C HIS A 118 2.03 1.03 -11.46
N GLU A 119 0.85 1.16 -10.85
CA GLU A 119 0.18 2.46 -10.71
C GLU A 119 0.82 3.32 -9.62
N LEU A 120 1.57 2.72 -8.72
CA LEU A 120 2.20 3.42 -7.59
C LEU A 120 3.71 3.59 -7.78
N ASP A 121 4.16 3.64 -9.01
CA ASP A 121 5.57 3.81 -9.32
C ASP A 121 6.11 5.11 -8.70
N GLY A 122 7.09 4.96 -7.82
CA GLY A 122 7.65 6.11 -7.10
C GLY A 122 7.72 5.90 -5.58
N PHE A 123 7.20 4.80 -5.04
CA PHE A 123 7.42 4.48 -3.63
C PHE A 123 8.87 4.03 -3.45
N HIS A 124 9.38 4.13 -2.22
CA HIS A 124 10.79 3.87 -1.93
C HIS A 124 11.07 2.45 -1.48
N TYR A 125 10.20 1.89 -0.64
CA TYR A 125 10.41 0.57 -0.04
C TYR A 125 9.13 -0.24 -0.07
N GLU A 126 9.29 -1.55 -0.10
CA GLU A 126 8.14 -2.48 -0.05
C GLU A 126 8.27 -3.35 1.19
N ILE A 127 7.18 -3.55 1.90
CA ILE A 127 7.09 -4.46 3.04
C ILE A 127 5.96 -5.46 2.77
N GLN A 128 6.29 -6.75 2.88
CA GLN A 128 5.31 -7.82 2.84
C GLN A 128 5.06 -8.21 4.29
N ALA A 129 3.84 -8.05 4.79
CA ALA A 129 3.54 -8.25 6.21
C ALA A 129 2.41 -9.25 6.43
N THR A 130 2.60 -10.15 7.39
CA THR A 130 1.60 -11.13 7.79
C THR A 130 1.08 -10.90 9.21
N ASP A 131 1.72 -10.02 9.96
CA ASP A 131 1.27 -9.64 11.30
C ASP A 131 1.76 -8.23 11.64
N PRO A 132 1.20 -7.60 12.71
CA PRO A 132 1.54 -6.21 13.04
C PRO A 132 3.02 -5.97 13.36
N SER A 133 3.74 -6.97 13.86
CA SER A 133 5.15 -6.79 14.20
C SER A 133 5.99 -6.48 12.99
N GLU A 134 5.60 -6.95 11.82
CA GLU A 134 6.34 -6.74 10.58
C GLU A 134 6.16 -5.34 10.01
N VAL A 135 5.20 -4.59 10.54
CA VAL A 135 4.98 -3.18 10.18
C VAL A 135 5.11 -2.27 11.40
N ASP A 136 5.89 -2.69 12.39
CA ASP A 136 6.21 -1.86 13.53
C ASP A 136 6.97 -0.62 13.06
N ILE A 137 6.78 0.51 13.76
CA ILE A 137 7.41 1.77 13.38
C ILE A 137 8.94 1.65 13.31
N GLU A 138 9.53 0.78 14.12
CA GLU A 138 10.97 0.56 14.10
C GLU A 138 11.45 -0.08 12.80
N VAL A 139 10.61 -0.89 12.15
CA VAL A 139 10.92 -1.45 10.84
C VAL A 139 11.07 -0.32 9.82
N PHE A 140 10.17 0.66 9.87
CA PHE A 140 10.23 1.81 8.98
C PHE A 140 11.51 2.63 9.24
N ARG A 141 11.84 2.86 10.52
CA ARG A 141 13.04 3.61 10.87
C ARG A 141 14.31 2.94 10.35
N GLU A 142 14.42 1.64 10.53
CA GLU A 142 15.58 0.89 10.06
C GLU A 142 15.73 0.95 8.55
N ARG A 143 14.62 0.78 7.83
CA ARG A 143 14.66 0.77 6.37
C ARG A 143 14.93 2.17 5.80
N ALA A 144 14.43 3.22 6.46
CA ALA A 144 14.56 4.59 5.99
C ALA A 144 15.97 5.16 6.18
N HIS A 145 16.67 4.69 7.20
CA HIS A 145 18.04 5.09 7.49
C HIS A 145 19.02 4.13 6.86
#